data_cab470f9aa75ed819a68d03b439ad533
#
_entry.id   cab470f9aa75ed819a68d03b439ad533
#
_cell.length_a   1.000
_cell.length_b   1.000
_cell.length_c   1.000
_cell.angle_alpha   90.00
_cell.angle_beta   90.00
_cell.angle_gamma   90.00
#
_symmetry.space_group_name_H-M   'P 1'
#
loop_
_entity.id
_entity.type
_entity.pdbx_description
1 polymer ?
#
loop_
_entity_poly.entity_id
_entity_poly.type
_entity_poly.pdbx_seq_one_letter_code
_entity_poly.pdbx_strand_id
1 'polypeptide(L)'
;MEKIIYLVWKPEAVAIEAFRDALLGPVAEQALAAGAHRLVVSAADLAREIPKPTLLMGDGKTLSASFDVWLDCIDDRRPIEAALRERAARVDGYLVTESVPQRCTDRDWPDGKRSPGVTHFTWFPKPARLSDEEFFRAWHEVHTPFSFELHPLRWEYVRNSVARALTPGAPPIRAIVAERFRTLEDYTDPRRLYGSKEVLRRVMADTEQFADVADMHSTPLSETIVRS
;
A
#
# COMPACT_ATOMS: atom_id res chain seq x y z
N MET A 1 18.04 -7.19 -6.62
CA MET A 1 16.63 -7.52 -6.23
C MET A 1 15.77 -6.30 -6.47
N GLU A 2 14.67 -6.46 -7.21
CA GLU A 2 13.76 -5.41 -7.62
C GLU A 2 12.39 -5.64 -6.96
N LYS A 3 11.77 -4.57 -6.45
CA LYS A 3 10.42 -4.63 -5.88
C LYS A 3 9.39 -4.21 -6.92
N ILE A 4 8.37 -5.03 -7.09
CA ILE A 4 7.19 -4.73 -7.88
C ILE A 4 5.98 -4.70 -6.98
N ILE A 5 5.13 -3.70 -7.14
CA ILE A 5 3.83 -3.61 -6.49
C ILE A 5 2.75 -3.67 -7.55
N TYR A 6 1.82 -4.61 -7.39
CA TYR A 6 0.62 -4.68 -8.20
C TYR A 6 -0.58 -4.19 -7.39
N LEU A 7 -1.23 -3.15 -7.88
CA LEU A 7 -2.55 -2.73 -7.43
C LEU A 7 -3.59 -3.56 -8.17
N VAL A 8 -4.48 -4.23 -7.44
CA VAL A 8 -5.35 -5.26 -8.02
C VAL A 8 -6.80 -5.01 -7.63
N TRP A 9 -7.70 -5.05 -8.62
CA TRP A 9 -9.14 -4.94 -8.44
C TRP A 9 -9.82 -6.26 -8.80
N LYS A 10 -10.59 -6.80 -7.88
CA LYS A 10 -11.35 -8.02 -8.07
C LYS A 10 -12.48 -7.84 -9.09
N PRO A 11 -12.94 -8.91 -9.77
CA PRO A 11 -14.22 -8.89 -10.47
C PRO A 11 -15.38 -8.59 -9.50
N GLU A 12 -16.38 -7.85 -9.96
CA GLU A 12 -17.51 -7.42 -9.12
C GLU A 12 -18.23 -8.59 -8.44
N ALA A 13 -18.46 -9.67 -9.17
CA ALA A 13 -19.16 -10.86 -8.70
C ALA A 13 -18.35 -11.71 -7.69
N VAL A 14 -17.07 -11.46 -7.49
CA VAL A 14 -16.20 -12.25 -6.61
C VAL A 14 -16.19 -11.62 -5.21
N ALA A 15 -16.43 -12.42 -4.17
CA ALA A 15 -16.29 -11.97 -2.78
C ALA A 15 -14.83 -11.63 -2.45
N ILE A 16 -14.60 -10.65 -1.59
CA ILE A 16 -13.23 -10.19 -1.26
C ILE A 16 -12.40 -11.29 -0.58
N GLU A 17 -13.04 -12.11 0.24
CA GLU A 17 -12.40 -13.22 0.93
C GLU A 17 -11.91 -14.28 -0.09
N ALA A 18 -12.76 -14.65 -1.06
CA ALA A 18 -12.39 -15.59 -2.11
C ALA A 18 -11.26 -15.03 -3.02
N PHE A 19 -11.31 -13.74 -3.30
CA PHE A 19 -10.26 -13.05 -4.06
C PHE A 19 -8.92 -13.05 -3.30
N ARG A 20 -8.94 -12.68 -2.01
CA ARG A 20 -7.76 -12.77 -1.14
C ARG A 20 -7.17 -14.17 -1.12
N ASP A 21 -8.02 -15.19 -0.93
CA ASP A 21 -7.56 -16.58 -0.85
C ASP A 21 -6.95 -17.06 -2.18
N ALA A 22 -7.46 -16.58 -3.32
CA ALA A 22 -6.85 -16.83 -4.63
C ALA A 22 -5.48 -16.16 -4.77
N LEU A 23 -5.28 -14.96 -4.21
CA LEU A 23 -3.98 -14.28 -4.21
C LEU A 23 -2.98 -14.99 -3.29
N LEU A 24 -3.41 -15.45 -2.11
CA LEU A 24 -2.58 -16.16 -1.13
C LEU A 24 -2.25 -17.60 -1.53
N GLY A 25 -3.09 -18.23 -2.35
CA GLY A 25 -2.88 -19.59 -2.87
C GLY A 25 -2.22 -19.57 -4.26
N PRO A 26 -2.99 -19.84 -5.34
CA PRO A 26 -2.42 -20.10 -6.65
C PRO A 26 -1.60 -18.94 -7.23
N VAL A 27 -1.88 -17.68 -6.92
CA VAL A 27 -1.05 -16.55 -7.40
C VAL A 27 0.27 -16.48 -6.64
N ALA A 28 0.23 -16.66 -5.32
CA ALA A 28 1.43 -16.71 -4.49
C ALA A 28 2.34 -17.88 -4.89
N GLU A 29 1.78 -19.06 -5.16
CA GLU A 29 2.51 -20.23 -5.65
C GLU A 29 3.25 -19.93 -6.96
N GLN A 30 2.60 -19.25 -7.90
CA GLN A 30 3.25 -18.82 -9.15
C GLN A 30 4.37 -17.80 -8.91
N ALA A 31 4.18 -16.86 -7.97
CA ALA A 31 5.23 -15.89 -7.63
C ALA A 31 6.45 -16.58 -7.01
N LEU A 32 6.23 -17.53 -6.10
CA LEU A 32 7.31 -18.31 -5.48
C LEU A 32 8.02 -19.20 -6.51
N ALA A 33 7.29 -19.82 -7.44
CA ALA A 33 7.86 -20.60 -8.54
C ALA A 33 8.66 -19.73 -9.53
N ALA A 34 8.27 -18.48 -9.72
CA ALA A 34 8.99 -17.49 -10.52
C ALA A 34 10.23 -16.90 -9.80
N GLY A 35 10.57 -17.37 -8.61
CA GLY A 35 11.76 -16.96 -7.87
C GLY A 35 11.55 -15.77 -6.94
N ALA A 36 10.32 -15.50 -6.49
CA ALA A 36 10.09 -14.43 -5.51
C ALA A 36 10.87 -14.71 -4.21
N HIS A 37 11.77 -13.78 -3.86
CA HIS A 37 12.54 -13.84 -2.62
C HIS A 37 11.69 -13.40 -1.42
N ARG A 38 10.83 -12.39 -1.64
CA ARG A 38 9.89 -11.89 -0.66
C ARG A 38 8.54 -11.67 -1.33
N LEU A 39 7.46 -11.90 -0.58
CA LEU A 39 6.10 -11.78 -1.06
C LEU A 39 5.16 -11.32 0.05
N VAL A 40 4.44 -10.25 -0.20
CA VAL A 40 3.42 -9.70 0.70
C VAL A 40 2.12 -9.52 -0.06
N VAL A 41 1.01 -9.97 0.52
CA VAL A 41 -0.35 -9.76 0.00
C VAL A 41 -1.13 -8.96 1.02
N SER A 42 -1.69 -7.84 0.58
CA SER A 42 -2.58 -7.01 1.41
C SER A 42 -3.95 -6.90 0.76
N ALA A 43 -5.03 -7.18 1.50
CA ALA A 43 -6.39 -7.27 0.97
C ALA A 43 -7.36 -6.32 1.68
N ALA A 44 -8.34 -5.78 0.95
CA ALA A 44 -9.38 -4.87 1.47
C ALA A 44 -10.55 -5.66 2.11
N ASP A 45 -10.24 -6.63 2.96
CA ASP A 45 -11.20 -7.53 3.60
C ASP A 45 -11.63 -7.09 5.01
N LEU A 46 -11.32 -5.83 5.38
CA LEU A 46 -11.61 -5.22 6.68
C LEU A 46 -12.95 -4.48 6.74
N ALA A 47 -13.80 -4.59 5.71
CA ALA A 47 -15.03 -3.79 5.63
C ALA A 47 -16.03 -4.04 6.77
N ARG A 48 -15.99 -5.23 7.41
CA ARG A 48 -16.83 -5.56 8.57
C ARG A 48 -16.29 -4.93 9.85
N GLU A 49 -14.97 -4.92 10.02
CA GLU A 49 -14.26 -4.38 11.19
C GLU A 49 -14.13 -2.86 11.10
N ILE A 50 -14.02 -2.32 9.88
CA ILE A 50 -13.86 -0.89 9.60
C ILE A 50 -14.97 -0.44 8.63
N PRO A 51 -16.24 -0.35 9.06
CA PRO A 51 -17.35 0.01 8.17
C PRO A 51 -17.28 1.47 7.69
N LYS A 52 -16.58 2.33 8.41
CA LYS A 52 -16.37 3.74 8.07
C LYS A 52 -14.91 4.11 8.37
N PRO A 53 -13.99 3.96 7.42
CA PRO A 53 -12.61 4.37 7.60
C PRO A 53 -12.53 5.86 7.94
N THR A 54 -11.70 6.21 8.92
CA THR A 54 -11.49 7.60 9.35
C THR A 54 -10.86 8.44 8.23
N LEU A 55 -10.07 7.79 7.39
CA LEU A 55 -9.40 8.38 6.24
C LEU A 55 -9.67 7.50 5.02
N LEU A 56 -10.61 7.91 4.20
CA LEU A 56 -10.83 7.34 2.87
C LEU A 56 -10.69 8.46 1.85
N MET A 57 -9.71 8.36 0.97
CA MET A 57 -9.45 9.30 -0.12
C MET A 57 -9.67 8.60 -1.45
N GLY A 58 -10.13 9.35 -2.46
CA GLY A 58 -10.31 8.85 -3.81
C GLY A 58 -11.74 8.89 -4.32
N ASP A 59 -11.95 8.33 -5.51
CA ASP A 59 -13.19 8.36 -6.29
C ASP A 59 -14.23 7.29 -5.89
N GLY A 60 -14.04 6.64 -4.74
CA GLY A 60 -14.90 5.55 -4.26
C GLY A 60 -14.62 4.18 -4.91
N LYS A 61 -13.69 4.10 -5.85
CA LYS A 61 -13.24 2.83 -6.43
C LYS A 61 -12.19 2.20 -5.54
N THR A 62 -12.65 1.47 -4.54
CA THR A 62 -11.78 0.83 -3.56
C THR A 62 -10.85 -0.18 -4.21
N LEU A 63 -9.55 -0.07 -3.95
CA LEU A 63 -8.57 -1.10 -4.24
C LEU A 63 -8.97 -2.41 -3.55
N SER A 64 -8.87 -3.53 -4.26
CA SER A 64 -9.19 -4.83 -3.65
C SER A 64 -7.99 -5.46 -2.95
N ALA A 65 -6.80 -5.30 -3.51
CA ALA A 65 -5.56 -5.81 -2.90
C ALA A 65 -4.31 -5.13 -3.46
N SER A 66 -3.23 -5.17 -2.68
CA SER A 66 -1.85 -4.99 -3.14
C SER A 66 -1.16 -6.35 -3.13
N PHE A 67 -0.35 -6.62 -4.16
CA PHE A 67 0.48 -7.81 -4.28
C PHE A 67 1.93 -7.35 -4.51
N ASP A 68 2.74 -7.42 -3.47
CA ASP A 68 4.10 -6.90 -3.44
C ASP A 68 5.08 -8.06 -3.56
N VAL A 69 5.94 -8.05 -4.60
CA VAL A 69 6.89 -9.12 -4.88
C VAL A 69 8.30 -8.57 -5.11
N TRP A 70 9.29 -9.29 -4.61
CA TRP A 70 10.71 -8.98 -4.82
C TRP A 70 11.35 -10.09 -5.65
N LEU A 71 11.92 -9.72 -6.82
CA LEU A 71 12.56 -10.61 -7.79
C LEU A 71 14.01 -10.19 -8.02
N ASP A 72 14.86 -11.11 -8.43
CA ASP A 72 16.22 -10.78 -8.89
C ASP A 72 16.19 -10.10 -10.26
N CYS A 73 15.28 -10.53 -11.12
CA CYS A 73 15.10 -9.98 -12.46
C CYS A 73 13.63 -9.62 -12.70
N ILE A 74 13.38 -8.38 -13.10
CA ILE A 74 12.02 -7.89 -13.39
C ILE A 74 11.34 -8.67 -14.53
N ASP A 75 12.11 -9.29 -15.42
CA ASP A 75 11.55 -10.04 -16.54
C ASP A 75 10.88 -11.35 -16.11
N ASP A 76 11.21 -11.88 -14.93
CA ASP A 76 10.60 -13.07 -14.33
C ASP A 76 9.17 -12.82 -13.80
N ARG A 77 8.69 -11.57 -13.84
CA ARG A 77 7.32 -11.19 -13.44
C ARG A 77 6.21 -11.73 -14.33
N ARG A 78 6.51 -12.13 -15.60
CA ARG A 78 5.48 -12.49 -16.59
C ARG A 78 4.50 -13.58 -16.14
N PRO A 79 4.94 -14.69 -15.53
CA PRO A 79 4.01 -15.70 -14.99
C PRO A 79 3.11 -15.15 -13.88
N ILE A 80 3.64 -14.25 -13.03
CA ILE A 80 2.90 -13.62 -11.94
C ILE A 80 1.80 -12.72 -12.51
N GLU A 81 2.13 -11.87 -13.49
CA GLU A 81 1.17 -11.01 -14.18
C GLU A 81 0.07 -11.82 -14.88
N ALA A 82 0.41 -12.95 -15.50
CA ALA A 82 -0.57 -13.84 -16.11
C ALA A 82 -1.54 -14.39 -15.06
N ALA A 83 -1.04 -14.92 -13.95
CA ALA A 83 -1.84 -15.44 -12.86
C ALA A 83 -2.74 -14.38 -12.20
N LEU A 84 -2.26 -13.14 -12.07
CA LEU A 84 -3.06 -12.01 -11.58
C LEU A 84 -4.19 -11.65 -12.55
N ARG A 85 -3.89 -11.53 -13.87
CA ARG A 85 -4.88 -11.17 -14.91
C ARG A 85 -5.99 -12.21 -15.08
N GLU A 86 -5.70 -13.48 -14.83
CA GLU A 86 -6.73 -14.53 -14.84
C GLU A 86 -7.80 -14.36 -13.76
N ARG A 87 -7.49 -13.67 -12.66
CA ARG A 87 -8.33 -13.58 -11.46
C ARG A 87 -8.83 -12.19 -11.17
N ALA A 88 -8.17 -11.16 -11.69
CA ALA A 88 -8.47 -9.77 -11.43
C ALA A 88 -9.20 -9.12 -12.62
N ALA A 89 -10.10 -8.18 -12.32
CA ALA A 89 -10.71 -7.32 -13.34
C ALA A 89 -9.73 -6.25 -13.85
N ARG A 90 -8.75 -5.85 -12.99
CA ARG A 90 -7.71 -4.89 -13.34
C ARG A 90 -6.45 -5.15 -12.53
N VAL A 91 -5.30 -4.97 -13.17
CA VAL A 91 -3.97 -5.10 -12.57
C VAL A 91 -3.10 -3.95 -13.05
N ASP A 92 -2.67 -3.10 -12.14
CA ASP A 92 -1.72 -2.01 -12.39
C ASP A 92 -0.40 -2.34 -11.68
N GLY A 93 0.64 -2.63 -12.42
CA GLY A 93 1.95 -3.03 -11.91
C GLY A 93 2.97 -1.89 -11.98
N TYR A 94 3.77 -1.75 -10.92
CA TYR A 94 4.78 -0.69 -10.79
C TYR A 94 6.11 -1.23 -10.28
N LEU A 95 7.19 -0.89 -10.97
CA LEU A 95 8.54 -1.01 -10.43
C LEU A 95 8.76 0.13 -9.44
N VAL A 96 9.22 -0.20 -8.23
CA VAL A 96 9.38 0.79 -7.17
C VAL A 96 10.74 0.72 -6.48
N THR A 97 11.16 1.84 -5.90
CA THR A 97 12.26 1.91 -4.94
C THR A 97 11.68 2.00 -3.54
N GLU A 98 11.96 0.99 -2.71
CA GLU A 98 11.48 0.92 -1.33
C GLU A 98 12.37 1.68 -0.36
N SER A 99 11.76 2.42 0.56
CA SER A 99 12.38 2.99 1.74
C SER A 99 11.54 2.67 2.98
N VAL A 100 12.18 2.32 4.08
CA VAL A 100 11.50 1.95 5.34
C VAL A 100 11.92 2.91 6.45
N PRO A 101 11.34 4.13 6.53
CA PRO A 101 11.67 5.12 7.55
C PRO A 101 11.35 4.67 8.98
N GLN A 102 10.31 3.84 9.14
CA GLN A 102 9.95 3.22 10.42
C GLN A 102 9.72 1.73 10.19
N ARG A 103 10.52 0.91 10.86
CA ARG A 103 10.48 -0.55 10.72
C ARG A 103 9.74 -1.17 11.91
N CYS A 104 8.85 -2.13 11.63
CA CYS A 104 8.36 -3.06 12.64
C CYS A 104 9.51 -3.97 13.08
N THR A 105 9.93 -3.85 14.34
CA THR A 105 11.07 -4.61 14.90
C THR A 105 10.65 -5.72 15.87
N ASP A 106 9.37 -5.79 16.20
CA ASP A 106 8.81 -6.69 17.20
C ASP A 106 7.79 -7.67 16.59
N ARG A 107 8.06 -8.10 15.36
CA ARG A 107 7.25 -9.10 14.67
C ARG A 107 7.37 -10.45 15.38
N ASP A 108 6.23 -10.99 15.85
CA ASP A 108 6.12 -12.26 16.59
C ASP A 108 5.21 -13.30 15.91
N TRP A 109 4.76 -13.03 14.68
CA TRP A 109 3.94 -13.96 13.88
C TRP A 109 4.72 -14.51 12.68
N PRO A 110 4.46 -15.80 12.32
CA PRO A 110 5.14 -16.46 11.22
C PRO A 110 4.61 -16.02 9.85
N ASP A 111 5.38 -16.32 8.80
CA ASP A 111 4.95 -16.24 7.41
C ASP A 111 3.66 -17.05 7.16
N GLY A 112 2.82 -16.59 6.26
CA GLY A 112 1.52 -17.16 5.94
C GLY A 112 0.41 -16.85 6.95
N LYS A 113 0.72 -16.20 8.07
CA LYS A 113 -0.30 -15.71 9.00
C LYS A 113 -0.62 -14.25 8.72
N ARG A 114 -1.90 -13.90 8.84
CA ARG A 114 -2.34 -12.51 8.77
C ARG A 114 -1.62 -11.70 9.85
N SER A 115 -1.01 -10.60 9.44
CA SER A 115 -0.38 -9.63 10.35
C SER A 115 -1.42 -8.97 11.25
N PRO A 116 -1.10 -8.70 12.53
CA PRO A 116 -2.02 -7.93 13.40
C PRO A 116 -2.22 -6.50 12.87
N GLY A 117 -3.36 -5.92 13.23
CA GLY A 117 -3.68 -4.53 12.94
C GLY A 117 -4.17 -4.28 11.53
N VAL A 118 -3.85 -3.09 11.00
CA VAL A 118 -4.32 -2.57 9.73
C VAL A 118 -3.22 -1.79 9.03
N THR A 119 -3.17 -1.89 7.71
CA THR A 119 -2.33 -1.06 6.84
C THR A 119 -3.19 0.02 6.19
N HIS A 120 -2.92 1.30 6.48
CA HIS A 120 -3.40 2.41 5.68
C HIS A 120 -2.54 2.46 4.41
N PHE A 121 -3.14 2.03 3.31
CA PHE A 121 -2.44 1.93 2.03
C PHE A 121 -2.88 3.08 1.13
N THR A 122 -1.91 3.90 0.69
CA THR A 122 -2.17 5.12 -0.08
C THR A 122 -1.34 5.13 -1.35
N TRP A 123 -1.91 5.61 -2.47
CA TRP A 123 -1.17 5.83 -3.71
C TRP A 123 -1.64 7.13 -4.39
N PHE A 124 -0.72 7.82 -5.05
CA PHE A 124 -1.01 9.11 -5.66
C PHE A 124 0.01 9.50 -6.74
N PRO A 125 -0.41 10.35 -7.71
CA PRO A 125 0.49 10.96 -8.67
C PRO A 125 1.30 12.08 -8.02
N LYS A 126 2.40 12.47 -8.65
CA LYS A 126 3.08 13.74 -8.34
C LYS A 126 2.27 14.90 -8.93
N PRO A 127 1.98 15.96 -8.17
CA PRO A 127 1.35 17.16 -8.70
C PRO A 127 2.14 17.78 -9.86
N ALA A 128 1.43 18.23 -10.90
CA ALA A 128 2.07 18.82 -12.08
C ALA A 128 2.85 20.13 -11.76
N ARG A 129 2.50 20.82 -10.68
CA ARG A 129 3.16 22.05 -10.20
C ARG A 129 4.57 21.80 -9.63
N LEU A 130 4.94 20.55 -9.32
CA LEU A 130 6.22 20.22 -8.69
C LEU A 130 7.15 19.54 -9.70
N SER A 131 8.42 19.89 -9.65
CA SER A 131 9.49 19.07 -10.22
C SER A 131 9.65 17.77 -9.40
N ASP A 132 10.39 16.79 -9.93
CA ASP A 132 10.71 15.56 -9.17
C ASP A 132 11.52 15.87 -7.92
N GLU A 133 12.47 16.81 -8.02
CA GLU A 133 13.31 17.23 -6.88
C GLU A 133 12.48 17.88 -5.77
N GLU A 134 11.58 18.81 -6.11
CA GLU A 134 10.68 19.46 -5.15
C GLU A 134 9.74 18.45 -4.49
N PHE A 135 9.17 17.54 -5.28
CA PHE A 135 8.29 16.49 -4.78
C PHE A 135 8.99 15.59 -3.77
N PHE A 136 10.15 15.04 -4.12
CA PHE A 136 10.86 14.13 -3.22
C PHE A 136 11.43 14.85 -2.01
N ARG A 137 11.90 16.08 -2.13
CA ARG A 137 12.32 16.90 -0.99
C ARG A 137 11.17 17.13 -0.02
N ALA A 138 10.01 17.60 -0.51
CA ALA A 138 8.85 17.85 0.33
C ALA A 138 8.37 16.57 1.02
N TRP A 139 8.26 15.46 0.27
CA TRP A 139 7.78 14.20 0.82
C TRP A 139 8.81 13.51 1.72
N HIS A 140 10.08 13.38 1.29
CA HIS A 140 11.07 12.57 1.97
C HIS A 140 11.80 13.33 3.09
N GLU A 141 12.16 14.58 2.86
CA GLU A 141 13.02 15.34 3.77
C GLU A 141 12.22 16.22 4.74
N VAL A 142 11.02 16.66 4.36
CA VAL A 142 10.16 17.51 5.18
C VAL A 142 9.05 16.69 5.83
N HIS A 143 8.13 16.11 5.02
CA HIS A 143 6.99 15.36 5.54
C HIS A 143 7.40 14.16 6.39
N THR A 144 8.35 13.35 5.95
CA THR A 144 8.67 12.10 6.67
C THR A 144 9.15 12.33 8.10
N PRO A 145 10.12 13.19 8.39
CA PRO A 145 10.48 13.50 9.78
C PRO A 145 9.31 14.07 10.59
N PHE A 146 8.54 14.97 9.98
CA PHE A 146 7.38 15.57 10.62
C PHE A 146 6.27 14.55 10.92
N SER A 147 6.06 13.56 10.05
CA SER A 147 5.04 12.53 10.21
C SER A 147 5.24 11.64 11.45
N PHE A 148 6.45 11.53 12.00
CA PHE A 148 6.69 10.81 13.25
C PHE A 148 6.04 11.51 14.46
N GLU A 149 5.97 12.83 14.43
CA GLU A 149 5.26 13.60 15.46
C GLU A 149 3.74 13.51 15.30
N LEU A 150 3.27 13.42 14.03
CA LEU A 150 1.86 13.46 13.68
C LEU A 150 1.15 12.11 13.90
N HIS A 151 1.89 11.00 13.80
CA HIS A 151 1.36 9.63 13.91
C HIS A 151 2.11 8.81 14.97
N PRO A 152 1.94 9.15 16.27
CA PRO A 152 2.72 8.52 17.34
C PRO A 152 2.42 7.03 17.55
N LEU A 153 1.27 6.54 17.09
CA LEU A 153 0.86 5.14 17.17
C LEU A 153 1.10 4.36 15.87
N ARG A 154 1.68 5.01 14.84
CA ARG A 154 2.09 4.30 13.64
C ARG A 154 3.20 3.31 13.97
N TRP A 155 3.00 2.06 13.60
CA TRP A 155 3.89 0.96 13.93
C TRP A 155 4.97 0.71 12.88
N GLU A 156 4.61 0.87 11.60
CA GLU A 156 5.53 0.78 10.47
C GLU A 156 5.20 1.83 9.42
N TYR A 157 6.23 2.31 8.72
CA TYR A 157 6.08 3.22 7.60
C TYR A 157 6.99 2.80 6.46
N VAL A 158 6.38 2.42 5.33
CA VAL A 158 7.06 2.04 4.10
C VAL A 158 6.65 3.01 2.99
N ARG A 159 7.66 3.58 2.32
CA ARG A 159 7.50 4.43 1.14
C ARG A 159 8.03 3.70 -0.08
N ASN A 160 7.27 3.72 -1.16
CA ASN A 160 7.69 3.19 -2.44
C ASN A 160 7.59 4.30 -3.49
N SER A 161 8.76 4.76 -3.94
CA SER A 161 8.86 5.72 -5.05
C SER A 161 8.73 4.95 -6.36
N VAL A 162 7.73 5.29 -7.17
CA VAL A 162 7.48 4.62 -8.45
C VAL A 162 8.54 5.05 -9.48
N ALA A 163 9.32 4.07 -9.96
CA ALA A 163 10.28 4.27 -11.04
C ALA A 163 9.59 4.27 -12.41
N ARG A 164 8.70 3.31 -12.64
CA ARG A 164 7.88 3.24 -13.86
C ARG A 164 6.69 2.29 -13.72
N ALA A 165 5.65 2.52 -14.51
CA ALA A 165 4.57 1.55 -14.72
C ALA A 165 5.08 0.36 -15.57
N LEU A 166 4.57 -0.83 -15.28
CA LEU A 166 4.94 -2.09 -15.96
C LEU A 166 3.79 -2.66 -16.79
N THR A 167 2.55 -2.39 -16.40
CA THR A 167 1.37 -2.90 -17.12
C THR A 167 0.77 -1.81 -18.01
N PRO A 168 0.27 -2.17 -19.21
CA PRO A 168 -0.36 -1.21 -20.10
C PRO A 168 -1.59 -0.55 -19.44
N GLY A 169 -1.71 0.76 -19.58
CA GLY A 169 -2.84 1.54 -19.06
C GLY A 169 -2.79 1.83 -17.56
N ALA A 170 -1.75 1.40 -16.84
CA ALA A 170 -1.56 1.80 -15.44
C ALA A 170 -1.39 3.33 -15.32
N PRO A 171 -2.10 3.99 -14.38
CA PRO A 171 -2.01 5.43 -14.18
C PRO A 171 -0.59 5.88 -13.81
N PRO A 172 -0.20 7.11 -14.12
CA PRO A 172 1.14 7.64 -13.82
C PRO A 172 1.24 8.06 -12.34
N ILE A 173 1.07 7.13 -11.40
CA ILE A 173 1.32 7.39 -9.98
C ILE A 173 2.82 7.51 -9.70
N ARG A 174 3.17 8.22 -8.63
CA ARG A 174 4.58 8.48 -8.25
C ARG A 174 4.92 7.96 -6.86
N ALA A 175 3.92 7.74 -6.04
CA ALA A 175 4.06 7.28 -4.66
C ALA A 175 3.08 6.15 -4.34
N ILE A 176 3.57 5.15 -3.61
CA ILE A 176 2.77 4.12 -2.95
C ILE A 176 3.28 4.04 -1.50
N VAL A 177 2.37 4.18 -0.55
CA VAL A 177 2.69 4.27 0.88
C VAL A 177 1.94 3.20 1.64
N ALA A 178 2.60 2.53 2.56
CA ALA A 178 2.00 1.63 3.52
C ALA A 178 2.34 2.10 4.94
N GLU A 179 1.33 2.46 5.71
CA GLU A 179 1.43 2.85 7.11
C GLU A 179 0.66 1.84 7.96
N ARG A 180 1.34 1.16 8.87
CA ARG A 180 0.71 0.14 9.70
C ARG A 180 0.43 0.65 11.09
N PHE A 181 -0.74 0.26 11.60
CA PHE A 181 -1.19 0.49 12.97
C PHE A 181 -1.41 -0.87 13.63
N ARG A 182 -0.97 -1.00 14.87
CA ARG A 182 -0.95 -2.29 15.60
C ARG A 182 -2.34 -2.83 15.88
N THR A 183 -3.30 -1.94 16.10
CA THR A 183 -4.69 -2.29 16.37
C THR A 183 -5.65 -1.54 15.43
N LEU A 184 -6.84 -2.10 15.25
CA LEU A 184 -7.89 -1.40 14.49
C LEU A 184 -8.30 -0.09 15.20
N GLU A 185 -8.28 -0.07 16.53
CA GLU A 185 -8.62 1.12 17.31
C GLU A 185 -7.63 2.27 17.08
N ASP A 186 -6.31 1.97 16.97
CA ASP A 186 -5.29 2.98 16.66
C ASP A 186 -5.55 3.69 15.32
N TYR A 187 -6.18 3.00 14.39
CA TYR A 187 -6.52 3.52 13.06
C TYR A 187 -7.92 4.14 12.99
N THR A 188 -8.92 3.58 13.68
CA THR A 188 -10.33 3.98 13.53
C THR A 188 -10.76 5.08 14.50
N ASP A 189 -10.09 5.25 15.65
CA ASP A 189 -10.34 6.37 16.56
C ASP A 189 -9.53 7.61 16.13
N PRO A 190 -10.17 8.71 15.68
CA PRO A 190 -9.46 9.92 15.25
C PRO A 190 -8.57 10.54 16.33
N ARG A 191 -8.88 10.30 17.62
CA ARG A 191 -8.07 10.77 18.74
C ARG A 191 -6.77 9.98 18.88
N ARG A 192 -6.81 8.69 18.55
CA ARG A 192 -5.63 7.83 18.54
C ARG A 192 -4.80 8.05 17.27
N LEU A 193 -5.46 8.17 16.12
CA LEU A 193 -4.80 8.35 14.83
C LEU A 193 -4.10 9.71 14.71
N TYR A 194 -4.74 10.81 15.17
CA TYR A 194 -4.23 12.18 15.03
C TYR A 194 -4.04 12.91 16.37
N GLY A 195 -4.56 12.38 17.47
CA GLY A 195 -4.54 13.04 18.76
C GLY A 195 -5.54 14.20 18.87
N SER A 196 -5.58 15.14 17.93
CA SER A 196 -6.47 16.29 17.96
C SER A 196 -6.84 16.81 16.56
N LYS A 197 -7.90 17.65 16.47
CA LYS A 197 -8.27 18.35 15.24
C LYS A 197 -7.17 19.31 14.73
N GLU A 198 -6.36 19.82 15.65
CA GLU A 198 -5.23 20.68 15.29
C GLU A 198 -4.15 19.87 14.56
N VAL A 199 -3.79 18.71 15.07
CA VAL A 199 -2.83 17.81 14.42
C VAL A 199 -3.37 17.38 13.06
N LEU A 200 -4.64 17.01 12.93
CA LEU A 200 -5.23 16.68 11.62
C LEU A 200 -5.09 17.84 10.62
N ARG A 201 -5.35 19.10 11.02
CA ARG A 201 -5.15 20.26 10.14
C ARG A 201 -3.69 20.41 9.71
N ARG A 202 -2.74 20.17 10.61
CA ARG A 202 -1.31 20.21 10.31
C ARG A 202 -0.93 19.10 9.32
N VAL A 203 -1.46 17.86 9.50
CA VAL A 203 -1.26 16.75 8.56
C VAL A 203 -1.73 17.13 7.17
N MET A 204 -2.95 17.69 7.04
CA MET A 204 -3.51 18.08 5.75
C MET A 204 -2.68 19.18 5.07
N ALA A 205 -2.33 20.23 5.81
CA ALA A 205 -1.50 21.32 5.29
C ALA A 205 -0.10 20.88 4.87
N ASP A 206 0.48 19.92 5.57
CA ASP A 206 1.77 19.33 5.22
C ASP A 206 1.67 18.42 3.99
N THR A 207 0.63 17.60 3.90
CA THR A 207 0.36 16.74 2.73
C THR A 207 0.19 17.56 1.46
N GLU A 208 -0.48 18.70 1.50
CA GLU A 208 -0.68 19.60 0.36
C GLU A 208 0.62 20.18 -0.21
N GLN A 209 1.75 20.10 0.52
CA GLN A 209 3.05 20.51 0.00
C GLN A 209 3.58 19.59 -1.10
N PHE A 210 3.21 18.30 -1.08
CA PHE A 210 3.72 17.31 -2.03
C PHE A 210 2.65 16.50 -2.76
N ALA A 211 1.38 16.59 -2.38
CA ALA A 211 0.29 15.86 -3.01
C ALA A 211 -0.94 16.78 -3.21
N ASP A 212 -1.74 16.48 -4.22
CA ASP A 212 -3.08 17.02 -4.36
C ASP A 212 -4.05 16.01 -3.74
N VAL A 213 -4.65 16.37 -2.60
CA VAL A 213 -5.50 15.46 -1.80
C VAL A 213 -6.65 14.85 -2.63
N ALA A 214 -7.16 15.60 -3.62
CA ALA A 214 -8.19 15.12 -4.52
C ALA A 214 -7.75 13.96 -5.43
N ASP A 215 -6.44 13.86 -5.69
CA ASP A 215 -5.84 12.81 -6.53
C ASP A 215 -5.23 11.66 -5.71
N MET A 216 -5.31 11.76 -4.39
CA MET A 216 -4.88 10.68 -3.50
C MET A 216 -5.97 9.61 -3.38
N HIS A 217 -5.52 8.37 -3.33
CA HIS A 217 -6.39 7.22 -3.05
C HIS A 217 -5.87 6.50 -1.82
N SER A 218 -6.76 6.05 -0.96
CA SER A 218 -6.40 5.24 0.20
C SER A 218 -7.40 4.13 0.48
N THR A 219 -6.91 3.03 1.04
CA THR A 219 -7.73 1.89 1.43
C THR A 219 -7.12 1.22 2.66
N PRO A 220 -7.91 0.90 3.71
CA PRO A 220 -7.43 0.05 4.79
C PRO A 220 -7.33 -1.40 4.31
N LEU A 221 -6.16 -1.99 4.49
CA LEU A 221 -5.86 -3.37 4.07
C LEU A 221 -5.45 -4.22 5.27
N SER A 222 -5.83 -5.50 5.24
CA SER A 222 -5.16 -6.52 6.06
C SER A 222 -3.92 -7.01 5.33
N GLU A 223 -2.87 -7.34 6.05
CA GLU A 223 -1.62 -7.83 5.46
C GLU A 223 -1.36 -9.29 5.79
N THR A 224 -0.79 -10.02 4.84
CA THR A 224 -0.18 -11.34 5.05
C THR A 224 1.18 -11.36 4.38
N ILE A 225 2.23 -11.53 5.18
CA ILE A 225 3.56 -11.80 4.66
C ILE A 225 3.61 -13.27 4.31
N VAL A 226 3.61 -13.59 3.02
CA VAL A 226 3.65 -14.98 2.52
C VAL A 226 5.06 -15.53 2.63
N ARG A 227 6.05 -14.67 2.36
CA ARG A 227 7.48 -14.95 2.48
C ARG A 227 8.22 -13.68 2.87
N SER A 228 9.01 -13.73 3.96
CA SER A 228 9.83 -12.61 4.46
C SER A 228 11.24 -12.59 3.88
#